data_1938940c55d3a960a6f49b535f51c13e
#
_entry.id   1938940c55d3a960a6f49b535f51c13e
#
_cell.length_a   1.000
_cell.length_b   1.000
_cell.length_c   1.000
_cell.angle_alpha   90.00
_cell.angle_beta   90.00
_cell.angle_gamma   90.00
#
_symmetry.space_group_name_H-M   'P 1'
#
loop_
_entity.id
_entity.type
_entity.pdbx_description
1 polymer ?
#
loop_
_entity_poly.entity_id
_entity_poly.type
_entity_poly.pdbx_seq_one_letter_code
_entity_poly.pdbx_strand_id
1 'polypeptide(L)'
;MARQYFGTDGIRGLVGVSPITPDFVMRLGYAAGKVLAGRSTDTGSKRPTVLIGKDTRISGYMLEAALEAGLAAAGVDVMLAGPMPTPAIAYLTRALRLSAGVVISASHNPFQDNGIKFFSDQGTKLPDSVELDIEAALDLPMDCVPSEKLGRAKRLDDAQGRYIEFCKSTFPNELDLRGLKVVVDCAHGAAYNIAPHVFHELGAEVIAIGNKPDGFNINLGHGATAPEAMAAAVRAHGADLGIALDGDADRLIMCDANGRLYNGDELLYLMVVDRLATGPVAGAVGTLMTNMAVEVAIKQKGVGFARAKVGDRYVLEVMKENGWLLGGEGSGHLLCLDKHTTGDGIISALQVLSALKRSGQSLEEATADLVLFPQTLINVRVAAGFDWTKNAAMVAEKEQVERELGDTGRVLIRASGTEPLIRVMVEARNAADAKSMAQRIADKIDLQLAA
;
A
#
# COMPACT_ATOMS: atom_id res chain seq x y z
N MET A 1 3.24 19.62 -17.76
CA MET A 1 2.89 18.51 -18.66
C MET A 1 2.20 17.43 -17.82
N ALA A 2 1.31 16.63 -18.39
CA ALA A 2 0.76 15.48 -17.69
C ALA A 2 1.81 14.35 -17.69
N ARG A 3 1.88 13.56 -16.61
CA ARG A 3 2.74 12.36 -16.54
C ARG A 3 2.28 11.34 -17.58
N GLN A 4 3.20 10.74 -18.29
CA GLN A 4 2.92 9.76 -19.34
C GLN A 4 3.07 8.32 -18.81
N TYR A 5 4.09 8.05 -18.04
CA TYR A 5 4.45 6.72 -17.54
C TYR A 5 4.20 6.56 -16.05
N PHE A 6 4.49 7.60 -15.24
CA PHE A 6 4.25 7.55 -13.81
C PHE A 6 2.77 7.63 -13.48
N GLY A 7 2.25 6.58 -12.85
CA GLY A 7 0.93 6.55 -12.21
C GLY A 7 0.95 7.13 -10.79
N THR A 8 -0.05 6.77 -9.99
CA THR A 8 -0.14 7.14 -8.56
C THR A 8 0.89 6.41 -7.70
N ASP A 9 1.38 5.25 -8.15
CA ASP A 9 2.32 4.41 -7.42
C ASP A 9 3.41 3.83 -8.34
N GLY A 10 4.17 4.72 -8.97
CA GLY A 10 5.24 4.37 -9.89
C GLY A 10 4.76 4.00 -11.30
N ILE A 11 5.64 3.33 -12.04
CA ILE A 11 5.40 2.84 -13.41
C ILE A 11 5.04 1.35 -13.31
N ARG A 12 3.92 0.92 -13.89
CA ARG A 12 3.47 -0.49 -13.85
C ARG A 12 3.01 -0.97 -15.21
N GLY A 13 3.09 -2.27 -15.44
CA GLY A 13 2.57 -2.90 -16.65
C GLY A 13 2.90 -4.39 -16.76
N LEU A 14 2.44 -4.98 -17.87
CA LEU A 14 2.75 -6.35 -18.23
C LEU A 14 4.22 -6.46 -18.65
N VAL A 15 4.94 -7.41 -18.11
CA VAL A 15 6.34 -7.65 -18.46
C VAL A 15 6.47 -8.04 -19.93
N GLY A 16 7.45 -7.43 -20.61
CA GLY A 16 7.67 -7.60 -22.04
C GLY A 16 6.84 -6.66 -22.94
N VAL A 17 5.95 -5.86 -22.33
CA VAL A 17 5.21 -4.79 -23.00
C VAL A 17 5.64 -3.45 -22.41
N SER A 18 5.92 -2.46 -23.28
CA SER A 18 6.30 -1.11 -22.81
C SER A 18 5.24 -0.56 -21.84
N PRO A 19 5.63 0.03 -20.71
CA PRO A 19 6.99 0.45 -20.31
C PRO A 19 7.80 -0.60 -19.49
N ILE A 20 7.31 -1.83 -19.30
CA ILE A 20 8.00 -2.84 -18.51
C ILE A 20 8.83 -3.77 -19.40
N THR A 21 9.79 -3.17 -20.11
CA THR A 21 10.77 -3.84 -20.97
C THR A 21 12.21 -3.49 -20.52
N PRO A 22 13.21 -4.36 -20.74
CA PRO A 22 14.57 -4.12 -20.27
C PRO A 22 15.22 -2.87 -20.90
N ASP A 23 14.94 -2.56 -22.16
CA ASP A 23 15.42 -1.38 -22.84
C ASP A 23 14.83 -0.08 -22.25
N PHE A 24 13.53 -0.05 -22.00
CA PHE A 24 12.87 1.08 -21.34
C PHE A 24 13.40 1.27 -19.92
N VAL A 25 13.53 0.20 -19.14
CA VAL A 25 13.97 0.25 -17.73
C VAL A 25 15.43 0.69 -17.63
N MET A 26 16.28 0.28 -18.57
CA MET A 26 17.66 0.78 -18.66
C MET A 26 17.69 2.29 -18.92
N ARG A 27 16.89 2.79 -19.87
CA ARG A 27 16.74 4.23 -20.14
C ARG A 27 16.16 4.97 -18.94
N LEU A 28 15.18 4.40 -18.24
CA LEU A 28 14.62 4.95 -17.01
C LEU A 28 15.67 5.07 -15.92
N GLY A 29 16.52 4.05 -15.74
CA GLY A 29 17.64 4.08 -14.81
C GLY A 29 18.64 5.20 -15.15
N TYR A 30 18.98 5.35 -16.42
CA TYR A 30 19.85 6.44 -16.89
C TYR A 30 19.22 7.83 -16.64
N ALA A 31 17.96 8.03 -17.03
CA ALA A 31 17.23 9.28 -16.85
C ALA A 31 17.12 9.67 -15.37
N ALA A 32 16.72 8.71 -14.52
CA ALA A 32 16.67 8.91 -13.08
C ALA A 32 18.05 9.25 -12.51
N GLY A 33 19.08 8.54 -12.93
CA GLY A 33 20.46 8.81 -12.52
C GLY A 33 20.92 10.23 -12.85
N LYS A 34 20.62 10.73 -14.05
CA LYS A 34 20.94 12.11 -14.45
C LYS A 34 20.22 13.16 -13.61
N VAL A 35 18.93 12.96 -13.37
CA VAL A 35 18.11 13.87 -12.56
C VAL A 35 18.57 13.89 -11.10
N LEU A 36 18.81 12.72 -10.51
CA LEU A 36 19.24 12.59 -9.12
C LEU A 36 20.67 13.13 -8.91
N ALA A 37 21.60 12.87 -9.84
CA ALA A 37 22.94 13.40 -9.78
C ALA A 37 22.95 14.94 -9.88
N GLY A 38 22.09 15.53 -10.73
CA GLY A 38 21.97 16.97 -10.88
C GLY A 38 21.34 17.69 -9.68
N ARG A 39 20.61 16.97 -8.83
CA ARG A 39 19.94 17.51 -7.63
C ARG A 39 20.75 17.34 -6.34
N SER A 40 21.84 16.57 -6.38
CA SER A 40 22.70 16.41 -5.20
C SER A 40 23.31 17.76 -4.81
N THR A 41 22.89 18.29 -3.67
CA THR A 41 23.43 19.52 -3.07
C THR A 41 24.76 19.28 -2.36
N ASP A 42 25.18 18.02 -2.25
CA ASP A 42 26.44 17.65 -1.63
C ASP A 42 27.59 17.93 -2.60
N THR A 43 28.20 19.10 -2.46
CA THR A 43 29.41 19.51 -3.19
C THR A 43 30.65 18.74 -2.72
N GLY A 44 30.51 17.82 -1.78
CA GLY A 44 31.55 16.94 -1.26
C GLY A 44 31.64 15.61 -2.04
N SER A 45 32.77 15.05 -2.10
CA SER A 45 33.33 13.91 -2.82
C SER A 45 32.50 12.58 -2.89
N LYS A 46 31.26 12.53 -2.43
CA LYS A 46 30.44 11.31 -2.45
C LYS A 46 29.60 11.24 -3.72
N ARG A 47 29.77 10.15 -4.49
CA ARG A 47 28.91 9.86 -5.64
C ARG A 47 27.46 9.62 -5.18
N PRO A 48 26.44 10.08 -5.94
CA PRO A 48 25.07 9.70 -5.67
C PRO A 48 24.95 8.18 -5.69
N THR A 49 24.21 7.65 -4.74
CA THR A 49 24.03 6.19 -4.58
C THR A 49 22.53 5.90 -4.50
N VAL A 50 22.06 4.92 -5.28
CA VAL A 50 20.67 4.46 -5.31
C VAL A 50 20.58 3.05 -4.75
N LEU A 51 19.64 2.82 -3.84
CA LEU A 51 19.30 1.49 -3.34
C LEU A 51 18.25 0.87 -4.26
N ILE A 52 18.46 -0.37 -4.70
CA ILE A 52 17.47 -1.14 -5.46
C ILE A 52 17.05 -2.35 -4.64
N GLY A 53 15.75 -2.48 -4.40
CA GLY A 53 15.12 -3.70 -3.92
C GLY A 53 14.08 -4.21 -4.91
N LYS A 54 13.62 -5.44 -4.70
CA LYS A 54 12.62 -6.08 -5.55
C LYS A 54 11.74 -7.02 -4.74
N ASP A 55 10.59 -7.37 -5.29
CA ASP A 55 9.83 -8.51 -4.80
C ASP A 55 10.37 -9.84 -5.38
N THR A 56 9.61 -10.89 -5.25
CA THR A 56 10.04 -12.26 -5.60
C THR A 56 9.74 -12.65 -7.05
N ARG A 57 9.20 -11.75 -7.89
CA ARG A 57 8.88 -12.03 -9.29
C ARG A 57 10.14 -12.37 -10.07
N ILE A 58 10.03 -13.39 -10.96
CA ILE A 58 11.16 -13.81 -11.81
C ILE A 58 11.68 -12.65 -12.68
N SER A 59 10.80 -11.77 -13.15
CA SER A 59 11.15 -10.61 -13.97
C SER A 59 11.98 -9.56 -13.21
N GLY A 60 11.94 -9.58 -11.87
CA GLY A 60 12.71 -8.67 -11.03
C GLY A 60 14.22 -8.74 -11.30
N TYR A 61 14.75 -9.92 -11.59
CA TYR A 61 16.19 -10.08 -11.90
C TYR A 61 16.60 -9.36 -13.20
N MET A 62 15.79 -9.50 -14.25
CA MET A 62 16.03 -8.84 -15.53
C MET A 62 15.92 -7.32 -15.40
N LEU A 63 14.87 -6.84 -14.72
CA LEU A 63 14.62 -5.40 -14.57
C LEU A 63 15.65 -4.74 -13.64
N GLU A 64 16.11 -5.44 -12.59
CA GLU A 64 17.19 -4.98 -11.71
C GLU A 64 18.49 -4.76 -12.49
N ALA A 65 18.89 -5.74 -13.32
CA ALA A 65 20.10 -5.62 -14.13
C ALA A 65 20.01 -4.47 -15.15
N ALA A 66 18.84 -4.28 -15.77
CA ALA A 66 18.62 -3.17 -16.71
C ALA A 66 18.71 -1.80 -16.01
N LEU A 67 18.06 -1.66 -14.86
CA LEU A 67 18.07 -0.44 -14.06
C LEU A 67 19.47 -0.11 -13.54
N GLU A 68 20.20 -1.13 -13.05
CA GLU A 68 21.61 -1.02 -12.62
C GLU A 68 22.50 -0.48 -13.75
N ALA A 69 22.37 -1.08 -14.95
CA ALA A 69 23.16 -0.65 -16.11
C ALA A 69 22.91 0.84 -16.46
N GLY A 70 21.65 1.26 -16.45
CA GLY A 70 21.28 2.65 -16.72
C GLY A 70 21.83 3.64 -15.68
N LEU A 71 21.68 3.34 -14.40
CA LEU A 71 22.21 4.15 -13.29
C LEU A 71 23.74 4.23 -13.35
N ALA A 72 24.41 3.10 -13.57
CA ALA A 72 25.87 3.06 -13.70
C ALA A 72 26.37 3.90 -14.87
N ALA A 73 25.68 3.83 -16.03
CA ALA A 73 26.00 4.66 -17.21
C ALA A 73 25.85 6.16 -16.95
N ALA A 74 24.94 6.54 -16.04
CA ALA A 74 24.77 7.93 -15.59
C ALA A 74 25.78 8.39 -14.53
N GLY A 75 26.66 7.48 -14.04
CA GLY A 75 27.66 7.78 -13.01
C GLY A 75 27.15 7.64 -11.57
N VAL A 76 26.04 6.95 -11.35
CA VAL A 76 25.42 6.72 -10.05
C VAL A 76 25.82 5.35 -9.51
N ASP A 77 26.28 5.30 -8.26
CA ASP A 77 26.54 4.03 -7.57
C ASP A 77 25.23 3.33 -7.20
N VAL A 78 25.23 2.00 -7.21
CA VAL A 78 24.06 1.17 -6.93
C VAL A 78 24.32 0.26 -5.74
N MET A 79 23.35 0.18 -4.83
CA MET A 79 23.30 -0.83 -3.77
C MET A 79 22.14 -1.79 -4.05
N LEU A 80 22.41 -3.09 -4.03
CA LEU A 80 21.42 -4.13 -4.30
C LEU A 80 21.00 -4.81 -2.98
N ALA A 81 19.74 -4.63 -2.59
CA ALA A 81 19.19 -5.23 -1.36
C ALA A 81 18.62 -6.65 -1.58
N GLY A 82 18.37 -7.03 -2.84
CA GLY A 82 17.67 -8.27 -3.16
C GLY A 82 16.17 -8.21 -2.87
N PRO A 83 15.52 -9.36 -2.65
CA PRO A 83 14.11 -9.40 -2.26
C PRO A 83 13.89 -8.75 -0.90
N MET A 84 13.17 -7.62 -0.89
CA MET A 84 12.90 -6.79 0.29
C MET A 84 11.54 -6.12 0.17
N PRO A 85 10.77 -5.98 1.27
CA PRO A 85 9.55 -5.19 1.32
C PRO A 85 9.74 -3.77 0.77
N THR A 86 8.71 -3.25 0.11
CA THR A 86 8.70 -1.84 -0.35
C THR A 86 9.02 -0.87 0.79
N PRO A 87 8.41 -0.96 1.98
CA PRO A 87 8.76 -0.08 3.10
C PRO A 87 10.20 -0.24 3.59
N ALA A 88 10.80 -1.41 3.45
CA ALA A 88 12.21 -1.61 3.82
C ALA A 88 13.14 -0.74 2.97
N ILE A 89 12.85 -0.59 1.69
CA ILE A 89 13.66 0.25 0.80
C ILE A 89 13.51 1.72 1.17
N ALA A 90 12.30 2.18 1.49
CA ALA A 90 12.08 3.53 2.01
C ALA A 90 12.89 3.80 3.29
N TYR A 91 12.85 2.86 4.25
CA TYR A 91 13.62 2.96 5.48
C TYR A 91 15.14 2.97 5.24
N LEU A 92 15.66 1.99 4.50
CA LEU A 92 17.09 1.84 4.26
C LEU A 92 17.67 3.01 3.46
N THR A 93 16.93 3.56 2.51
CA THR A 93 17.34 4.76 1.76
C THR A 93 17.63 5.92 2.71
N ARG A 94 16.71 6.18 3.63
CA ARG A 94 16.88 7.23 4.65
C ARG A 94 17.97 6.88 5.66
N ALA A 95 17.94 5.66 6.21
CA ALA A 95 18.86 5.23 7.27
C ALA A 95 20.32 5.23 6.81
N LEU A 96 20.59 4.88 5.56
CA LEU A 96 21.92 4.86 4.97
C LEU A 96 22.30 6.20 4.28
N ARG A 97 21.40 7.20 4.32
CA ARG A 97 21.58 8.52 3.69
C ARG A 97 21.95 8.41 2.21
N LEU A 98 21.16 7.62 1.48
CA LEU A 98 21.32 7.42 0.04
C LEU A 98 20.54 8.49 -0.73
N SER A 99 20.90 8.68 -1.99
CA SER A 99 20.29 9.72 -2.83
C SER A 99 18.86 9.38 -3.24
N ALA A 100 18.55 8.09 -3.38
CA ALA A 100 17.21 7.59 -3.67
C ALA A 100 17.12 6.07 -3.40
N GLY A 101 15.88 5.58 -3.32
CA GLY A 101 15.55 4.16 -3.32
C GLY A 101 14.67 3.81 -4.51
N VAL A 102 14.82 2.59 -5.02
CA VAL A 102 13.97 2.04 -6.08
C VAL A 102 13.48 0.66 -5.69
N VAL A 103 12.20 0.41 -5.90
CA VAL A 103 11.60 -0.92 -5.70
C VAL A 103 11.04 -1.43 -7.02
N ILE A 104 11.42 -2.64 -7.37
CA ILE A 104 10.91 -3.37 -8.52
C ILE A 104 9.80 -4.30 -8.03
N SER A 105 8.56 -3.86 -8.14
CA SER A 105 7.37 -4.58 -7.70
C SER A 105 6.09 -4.02 -8.31
N ALA A 106 5.11 -4.89 -8.54
CA ALA A 106 3.73 -4.54 -8.85
C ALA A 106 2.77 -4.86 -7.69
N SER A 107 3.28 -4.91 -6.43
CA SER A 107 2.51 -5.14 -5.20
C SER A 107 1.63 -6.39 -5.30
N HIS A 108 0.31 -6.24 -5.25
CA HIS A 108 -0.68 -7.32 -5.22
C HIS A 108 -1.04 -7.91 -6.60
N ASN A 109 -0.48 -7.39 -7.70
CA ASN A 109 -0.73 -7.92 -9.03
C ASN A 109 -0.15 -9.34 -9.20
N PRO A 110 -0.63 -10.14 -10.17
CA PRO A 110 -0.05 -11.44 -10.51
C PRO A 110 1.38 -11.28 -11.05
N PHE A 111 2.14 -12.38 -11.11
CA PHE A 111 3.58 -12.36 -11.43
C PHE A 111 3.93 -11.84 -12.83
N GLN A 112 2.98 -11.89 -13.76
CA GLN A 112 3.15 -11.41 -15.15
C GLN A 112 3.34 -9.90 -15.21
N ASP A 113 2.81 -9.16 -14.22
CA ASP A 113 3.00 -7.73 -14.09
C ASP A 113 4.26 -7.43 -13.27
N ASN A 114 4.84 -6.26 -13.53
CA ASN A 114 5.86 -5.68 -12.65
C ASN A 114 5.76 -4.15 -12.65
N GLY A 115 6.55 -3.50 -11.81
CA GLY A 115 6.56 -2.05 -11.70
C GLY A 115 7.85 -1.52 -11.13
N ILE A 116 8.03 -0.20 -11.20
CA ILE A 116 9.19 0.49 -10.68
C ILE A 116 8.70 1.69 -9.88
N LYS A 117 9.00 1.69 -8.58
CA LYS A 117 8.63 2.74 -7.63
C LYS A 117 9.91 3.45 -7.17
N PHE A 118 9.85 4.76 -7.03
CA PHE A 118 10.97 5.55 -6.55
C PHE A 118 10.68 6.18 -5.20
N PHE A 119 11.72 6.23 -4.37
CA PHE A 119 11.72 6.92 -3.08
C PHE A 119 12.82 7.97 -3.05
N SER A 120 12.52 9.11 -2.43
CA SER A 120 13.48 10.17 -2.16
C SER A 120 14.47 9.75 -1.08
N ASP A 121 15.50 10.56 -0.86
CA ASP A 121 16.47 10.45 0.25
C ASP A 121 15.80 10.46 1.64
N GLN A 122 14.58 11.03 1.74
CA GLN A 122 13.76 11.02 2.97
C GLN A 122 12.93 9.74 3.15
N GLY A 123 13.02 8.77 2.24
CA GLY A 123 12.21 7.55 2.28
C GLY A 123 10.72 7.81 2.04
N THR A 124 10.39 8.84 1.28
CA THR A 124 9.04 9.14 0.80
C THR A 124 8.98 9.00 -0.72
N LYS A 125 7.78 8.84 -1.29
CA LYS A 125 7.62 8.86 -2.76
C LYS A 125 8.22 10.15 -3.33
N LEU A 126 8.71 10.06 -4.57
CA LEU A 126 9.23 11.24 -5.25
C LEU A 126 8.14 12.31 -5.43
N PRO A 127 8.49 13.60 -5.33
CA PRO A 127 7.59 14.67 -5.75
C PRO A 127 7.25 14.57 -7.24
N ASP A 128 6.04 14.99 -7.63
CA ASP A 128 5.59 14.99 -9.03
C ASP A 128 6.55 15.72 -9.99
N SER A 129 7.16 16.81 -9.52
CA SER A 129 8.15 17.56 -10.30
C SER A 129 9.41 16.75 -10.63
N VAL A 130 9.81 15.83 -9.74
CA VAL A 130 10.95 14.95 -9.98
C VAL A 130 10.59 13.83 -10.95
N GLU A 131 9.37 13.25 -10.82
CA GLU A 131 8.85 12.27 -11.75
C GLU A 131 8.75 12.86 -13.18
N LEU A 132 8.27 14.09 -13.32
CA LEU A 132 8.21 14.81 -14.61
C LEU A 132 9.60 15.08 -15.19
N ASP A 133 10.58 15.45 -14.37
CA ASP A 133 11.96 15.66 -14.83
C ASP A 133 12.59 14.34 -15.33
N ILE A 134 12.29 13.22 -14.66
CA ILE A 134 12.73 11.88 -15.09
C ILE A 134 12.08 11.52 -16.44
N GLU A 135 10.76 11.75 -16.60
CA GLU A 135 10.10 11.51 -17.89
C GLU A 135 10.67 12.36 -19.02
N ALA A 136 10.93 13.64 -18.77
CA ALA A 136 11.55 14.51 -19.75
C ALA A 136 12.98 14.05 -20.13
N ALA A 137 13.70 13.47 -19.19
CA ALA A 137 15.04 12.92 -19.44
C ALA A 137 15.04 11.60 -20.22
N LEU A 138 13.91 10.87 -20.28
CA LEU A 138 13.77 9.66 -21.10
C LEU A 138 13.90 9.93 -22.60
N ASP A 139 13.54 11.13 -23.05
CA ASP A 139 13.58 11.52 -24.46
C ASP A 139 14.99 11.95 -24.91
N LEU A 140 15.92 12.14 -23.94
CA LEU A 140 17.29 12.53 -24.25
C LEU A 140 18.14 11.33 -24.70
N PRO A 141 19.18 11.55 -25.52
CA PRO A 141 20.15 10.51 -25.86
C PRO A 141 20.79 9.90 -24.61
N MET A 142 20.96 8.59 -24.60
CA MET A 142 21.64 7.88 -23.52
C MET A 142 23.14 7.81 -23.81
N ASP A 143 23.91 8.74 -23.22
CA ASP A 143 25.39 8.81 -23.34
C ASP A 143 26.04 8.37 -22.03
N CYS A 144 26.93 7.39 -22.08
CA CYS A 144 27.69 7.00 -20.90
C CYS A 144 28.65 8.13 -20.45
N VAL A 145 28.78 8.28 -19.13
CA VAL A 145 29.88 9.10 -18.59
C VAL A 145 31.24 8.45 -18.91
N PRO A 146 32.37 9.20 -18.87
CA PRO A 146 33.70 8.61 -19.02
C PRO A 146 33.93 7.43 -18.06
N SER A 147 34.69 6.42 -18.47
CA SER A 147 34.87 5.14 -17.77
C SER A 147 35.27 5.31 -16.30
N GLU A 148 36.10 6.30 -15.97
CA GLU A 148 36.50 6.60 -14.57
C GLU A 148 35.37 7.16 -13.71
N LYS A 149 34.26 7.60 -14.34
CA LYS A 149 33.08 8.15 -13.68
C LYS A 149 31.89 7.18 -13.64
N LEU A 150 32.00 6.00 -14.25
CA LEU A 150 30.94 4.98 -14.19
C LEU A 150 30.60 4.62 -12.74
N GLY A 151 29.30 4.43 -12.47
CA GLY A 151 28.81 3.95 -11.18
C GLY A 151 29.23 2.51 -10.91
N ARG A 152 29.30 2.15 -9.65
CA ARG A 152 29.62 0.78 -9.18
C ARG A 152 28.44 0.18 -8.44
N ALA A 153 28.13 -1.09 -8.75
CA ALA A 153 27.15 -1.84 -8.00
C ALA A 153 27.82 -2.67 -6.88
N LYS A 154 27.12 -2.76 -5.75
CA LYS A 154 27.49 -3.63 -4.61
C LYS A 154 26.24 -4.18 -3.93
N ARG A 155 26.36 -5.34 -3.29
CA ARG A 155 25.30 -5.88 -2.46
C ARG A 155 25.28 -5.22 -1.09
N LEU A 156 24.08 -5.12 -0.51
CA LEU A 156 23.84 -4.74 0.88
C LEU A 156 23.46 -6.00 1.65
N ASP A 157 24.46 -6.69 2.18
CA ASP A 157 24.29 -8.03 2.75
C ASP A 157 23.51 -8.03 4.09
N ASP A 158 23.52 -6.92 4.82
CA ASP A 158 22.84 -6.75 6.11
C ASP A 158 21.45 -6.09 6.02
N ALA A 159 20.91 -5.90 4.81
CA ALA A 159 19.63 -5.23 4.58
C ALA A 159 18.48 -5.82 5.39
N GLN A 160 18.35 -7.16 5.39
CA GLN A 160 17.27 -7.85 6.09
C GLN A 160 17.35 -7.63 7.60
N GLY A 161 18.52 -7.84 8.20
CA GLY A 161 18.72 -7.64 9.64
C GLY A 161 18.44 -6.21 10.09
N ARG A 162 18.88 -5.21 9.31
CA ARG A 162 18.57 -3.80 9.59
C ARG A 162 17.09 -3.52 9.61
N TYR A 163 16.34 -4.07 8.66
CA TYR A 163 14.91 -3.82 8.59
C TYR A 163 14.14 -4.62 9.65
N ILE A 164 14.54 -5.85 9.98
CA ILE A 164 13.98 -6.62 11.10
C ILE A 164 14.12 -5.82 12.40
N GLU A 165 15.32 -5.32 12.71
CA GLU A 165 15.55 -4.50 13.90
C GLU A 165 14.75 -3.20 13.90
N PHE A 166 14.61 -2.55 12.74
CA PHE A 166 13.77 -1.38 12.61
C PHE A 166 12.29 -1.70 12.90
N CYS A 167 11.73 -2.75 12.31
CA CYS A 167 10.34 -3.17 12.61
C CYS A 167 10.15 -3.42 14.10
N LYS A 168 11.04 -4.21 14.72
CA LYS A 168 11.01 -4.50 16.16
C LYS A 168 11.09 -3.23 17.02
N SER A 169 11.90 -2.25 16.64
CA SER A 169 12.03 -0.98 17.36
C SER A 169 10.75 -0.14 17.39
N THR A 170 9.77 -0.43 16.52
CA THR A 170 8.47 0.24 16.52
C THR A 170 7.48 -0.35 17.54
N PHE A 171 7.78 -1.55 18.05
CA PHE A 171 7.01 -2.24 19.08
C PHE A 171 7.49 -1.78 20.47
N PRO A 172 6.59 -1.56 21.45
CA PRO A 172 6.98 -1.11 22.78
C PRO A 172 7.91 -2.09 23.49
N ASN A 173 9.00 -1.57 24.09
CA ASN A 173 10.01 -2.39 24.76
C ASN A 173 9.50 -3.14 26.00
N GLU A 174 8.43 -2.65 26.63
CA GLU A 174 7.78 -3.26 27.78
C GLU A 174 6.82 -4.40 27.42
N LEU A 175 6.56 -4.60 26.13
CA LEU A 175 5.68 -5.65 25.63
C LEU A 175 6.48 -6.73 24.89
N ASP A 176 5.95 -7.94 24.87
CA ASP A 176 6.41 -9.02 24.02
C ASP A 176 5.21 -9.81 23.45
N LEU A 177 5.47 -10.69 22.49
CA LEU A 177 4.47 -11.55 21.87
C LEU A 177 4.45 -12.97 22.44
N ARG A 178 5.09 -13.22 23.58
CA ARG A 178 5.08 -14.55 24.22
C ARG A 178 3.66 -14.98 24.54
N GLY A 179 3.39 -16.25 24.29
CA GLY A 179 2.09 -16.87 24.48
C GLY A 179 1.12 -16.65 23.31
N LEU A 180 1.49 -15.86 22.29
CA LEU A 180 0.71 -15.75 21.06
C LEU A 180 1.21 -16.72 20.00
N LYS A 181 0.29 -17.48 19.41
CA LYS A 181 0.50 -18.30 18.22
C LYS A 181 -0.08 -17.57 17.01
N VAL A 182 0.73 -17.24 16.05
CA VAL A 182 0.37 -16.37 14.92
C VAL A 182 0.63 -17.06 13.59
N VAL A 183 -0.37 -17.09 12.70
CA VAL A 183 -0.16 -17.44 11.29
C VAL A 183 0.30 -16.20 10.55
N VAL A 184 1.40 -16.29 9.80
CA VAL A 184 1.92 -15.20 8.95
C VAL A 184 1.93 -15.65 7.50
N ASP A 185 1.05 -15.08 6.70
CA ASP A 185 0.98 -15.29 5.26
C ASP A 185 1.77 -14.21 4.53
N CYS A 186 2.87 -14.62 3.91
CA CYS A 186 3.79 -13.72 3.22
C CYS A 186 3.49 -13.58 1.73
N ALA A 187 2.35 -14.06 1.22
CA ALA A 187 1.95 -13.97 -0.20
C ALA A 187 2.99 -14.51 -1.20
N HIS A 188 3.92 -15.37 -0.80
CA HIS A 188 5.13 -15.72 -1.56
C HIS A 188 5.92 -14.47 -2.02
N GLY A 189 5.75 -13.35 -1.33
CA GLY A 189 6.26 -12.03 -1.67
C GLY A 189 7.55 -11.66 -0.94
N ALA A 190 7.88 -10.38 -0.98
CA ALA A 190 9.14 -9.82 -0.51
C ALA A 190 9.42 -10.01 1.00
N ALA A 191 8.35 -10.19 1.80
CA ALA A 191 8.46 -10.40 3.24
C ALA A 191 8.68 -11.88 3.65
N TYR A 192 8.78 -12.81 2.70
CA TYR A 192 8.78 -14.26 2.94
C TYR A 192 9.78 -14.73 4.01
N ASN A 193 10.94 -14.09 4.12
CA ASN A 193 11.99 -14.39 5.08
C ASN A 193 12.06 -13.37 6.23
N ILE A 194 11.42 -12.22 6.12
CA ILE A 194 11.53 -11.11 7.08
C ILE A 194 10.40 -11.15 8.10
N ALA A 195 9.15 -11.18 7.64
CA ALA A 195 8.00 -11.09 8.54
C ALA A 195 7.97 -12.21 9.59
N PRO A 196 8.21 -13.49 9.26
CA PRO A 196 8.27 -14.53 10.27
C PRO A 196 9.32 -14.28 11.37
N HIS A 197 10.50 -13.74 11.01
CA HIS A 197 11.56 -13.44 11.96
C HIS A 197 11.18 -12.28 12.89
N VAL A 198 10.55 -11.21 12.37
CA VAL A 198 10.12 -10.07 13.20
C VAL A 198 9.21 -10.52 14.34
N PHE A 199 8.17 -11.31 14.05
CA PHE A 199 7.23 -11.77 15.06
C PHE A 199 7.84 -12.83 15.98
N HIS A 200 8.65 -13.73 15.44
CA HIS A 200 9.36 -14.74 16.23
C HIS A 200 10.34 -14.13 17.23
N GLU A 201 11.14 -13.16 16.81
CA GLU A 201 12.12 -12.49 17.68
C GLU A 201 11.46 -11.64 18.77
N LEU A 202 10.22 -11.22 18.59
CA LEU A 202 9.39 -10.61 19.64
C LEU A 202 8.71 -11.64 20.56
N GLY A 203 8.89 -12.94 20.30
CA GLY A 203 8.46 -14.02 21.20
C GLY A 203 7.24 -14.81 20.75
N ALA A 204 6.63 -14.53 19.58
CA ALA A 204 5.49 -15.28 19.09
C ALA A 204 5.87 -16.71 18.61
N GLU A 205 4.95 -17.67 18.75
CA GLU A 205 4.98 -18.92 18.01
C GLU A 205 4.44 -18.65 16.59
N VAL A 206 5.33 -18.70 15.59
CA VAL A 206 4.99 -18.30 14.22
C VAL A 206 4.79 -19.51 13.32
N ILE A 207 3.65 -19.55 12.64
CA ILE A 207 3.34 -20.48 11.55
C ILE A 207 3.38 -19.69 10.25
N ALA A 208 4.47 -19.83 9.49
CA ALA A 208 4.65 -19.12 8.23
C ALA A 208 4.02 -19.92 7.08
N ILE A 209 3.16 -19.25 6.30
CA ILE A 209 2.60 -19.77 5.05
C ILE A 209 2.86 -18.76 3.92
N GLY A 210 2.67 -19.14 2.66
CA GLY A 210 2.99 -18.25 1.55
C GLY A 210 4.44 -17.76 1.57
N ASN A 211 5.40 -18.56 2.08
CA ASN A 211 6.79 -18.17 2.32
C ASN A 211 7.81 -18.96 1.48
N LYS A 212 7.37 -19.59 0.39
CA LYS A 212 8.22 -20.35 -0.54
C LYS A 212 8.07 -19.77 -1.95
N PRO A 213 8.70 -18.62 -2.24
CA PRO A 213 8.61 -18.01 -3.57
C PRO A 213 9.37 -18.84 -4.60
N ASP A 214 8.78 -19.00 -5.80
CA ASP A 214 9.39 -19.67 -6.95
C ASP A 214 9.57 -18.75 -8.17
N GLY A 215 9.21 -17.47 -8.02
CA GLY A 215 9.26 -16.45 -9.08
C GLY A 215 7.95 -16.27 -9.82
N PHE A 216 7.00 -17.19 -9.69
CA PHE A 216 5.74 -17.23 -10.44
C PHE A 216 4.50 -17.26 -9.54
N ASN A 217 4.67 -17.52 -8.25
CA ASN A 217 3.58 -17.77 -7.30
C ASN A 217 3.27 -16.58 -6.36
N ILE A 218 3.86 -15.41 -6.56
CA ILE A 218 3.56 -14.21 -5.75
C ILE A 218 2.06 -13.89 -5.80
N ASN A 219 1.44 -13.66 -4.64
CA ASN A 219 0.01 -13.41 -4.44
C ASN A 219 -0.94 -14.54 -4.90
N LEU A 220 -0.45 -15.67 -5.36
CA LEU A 220 -1.29 -16.75 -5.88
C LEU A 220 -1.94 -17.55 -4.75
N GLY A 221 -3.21 -17.25 -4.46
CA GLY A 221 -3.99 -17.94 -3.42
C GLY A 221 -3.50 -17.67 -2.00
N HIS A 222 -2.67 -16.66 -1.80
CA HIS A 222 -2.08 -16.25 -0.53
C HIS A 222 -2.08 -14.73 -0.36
N GLY A 223 -1.91 -14.29 0.90
CA GLY A 223 -1.69 -12.91 1.28
C GLY A 223 -2.94 -12.06 1.36
N ALA A 224 -2.74 -10.74 1.45
CA ALA A 224 -3.80 -9.76 1.73
C ALA A 224 -4.94 -9.70 0.69
N THR A 225 -4.69 -10.20 -0.53
CA THR A 225 -5.71 -10.27 -1.60
C THR A 225 -6.43 -11.63 -1.69
N ALA A 226 -5.94 -12.64 -0.95
CA ALA A 226 -6.55 -13.97 -0.83
C ALA A 226 -6.39 -14.48 0.63
N PRO A 227 -6.96 -13.76 1.62
CA PRO A 227 -6.72 -14.00 3.04
C PRO A 227 -7.40 -15.28 3.57
N GLU A 228 -8.18 -15.97 2.76
CA GLU A 228 -8.87 -17.21 3.11
C GLU A 228 -7.88 -18.33 3.49
N ALA A 229 -6.70 -18.35 2.83
CA ALA A 229 -5.63 -19.31 3.15
C ALA A 229 -5.11 -19.10 4.57
N MET A 230 -4.88 -17.84 4.97
CA MET A 230 -4.50 -17.47 6.32
C MET A 230 -5.58 -17.87 7.33
N ALA A 231 -6.84 -17.51 7.08
CA ALA A 231 -7.97 -17.84 7.98
C ALA A 231 -8.16 -19.36 8.14
N ALA A 232 -7.97 -20.13 7.08
CA ALA A 232 -8.01 -21.59 7.14
C ALA A 232 -6.85 -22.15 7.97
N ALA A 233 -5.64 -21.62 7.80
CA ALA A 233 -4.47 -22.04 8.58
C ALA A 233 -4.61 -21.69 10.07
N VAL A 234 -5.15 -20.52 10.42
CA VAL A 234 -5.44 -20.14 11.82
C VAL A 234 -6.31 -21.18 12.48
N ARG A 235 -7.44 -21.56 11.86
CA ARG A 235 -8.34 -22.60 12.39
C ARG A 235 -7.67 -23.97 12.46
N ALA A 236 -6.92 -24.35 11.44
CA ALA A 236 -6.28 -25.67 11.36
C ALA A 236 -5.19 -25.87 12.43
N HIS A 237 -4.48 -24.81 12.80
CA HIS A 237 -3.40 -24.86 13.77
C HIS A 237 -3.80 -24.39 15.17
N GLY A 238 -5.05 -23.96 15.37
CA GLY A 238 -5.50 -23.37 16.62
C GLY A 238 -4.65 -22.15 17.01
N ALA A 239 -4.38 -21.28 16.02
CA ALA A 239 -3.64 -20.05 16.25
C ALA A 239 -4.58 -18.95 16.79
N ASP A 240 -4.02 -18.00 17.55
CA ASP A 240 -4.78 -16.90 18.16
C ASP A 240 -5.23 -15.88 17.14
N LEU A 241 -4.42 -15.67 16.10
CA LEU A 241 -4.72 -14.74 15.01
C LEU A 241 -3.88 -15.02 13.75
N GLY A 242 -4.25 -14.37 12.65
CA GLY A 242 -3.51 -14.40 11.40
C GLY A 242 -3.17 -13.02 10.90
N ILE A 243 -2.05 -12.93 10.20
CA ILE A 243 -1.49 -11.75 9.54
C ILE A 243 -1.24 -12.10 8.09
N ALA A 244 -1.88 -11.39 7.15
CA ALA A 244 -1.65 -11.55 5.71
C ALA A 244 -1.10 -10.26 5.13
N LEU A 245 0.06 -10.37 4.49
CA LEU A 245 0.74 -9.30 3.76
C LEU A 245 0.48 -9.45 2.26
N ASP A 246 0.69 -8.41 1.46
CA ASP A 246 0.72 -8.55 0.01
C ASP A 246 2.14 -8.74 -0.53
N GLY A 247 2.28 -8.84 -1.84
CA GLY A 247 3.52 -9.22 -2.49
C GLY A 247 4.74 -8.35 -2.16
N ASP A 248 4.58 -7.07 -1.87
CA ASP A 248 5.63 -6.16 -1.43
C ASP A 248 5.47 -5.67 0.02
N ALA A 249 4.53 -6.27 0.74
CA ALA A 249 4.30 -6.13 2.17
C ALA A 249 3.98 -4.69 2.63
N ASP A 250 3.35 -3.89 1.79
CA ASP A 250 2.86 -2.57 2.16
C ASP A 250 1.40 -2.59 2.64
N ARG A 251 0.73 -3.77 2.59
CA ARG A 251 -0.66 -4.00 3.04
C ARG A 251 -0.76 -5.07 4.10
N LEU A 252 -1.82 -4.96 4.90
CA LEU A 252 -2.16 -5.83 6.01
C LEU A 252 -3.63 -6.19 6.02
N ILE A 253 -3.95 -7.47 6.08
CA ILE A 253 -5.25 -8.01 6.51
C ILE A 253 -4.97 -8.93 7.69
N MET A 254 -5.86 -8.94 8.67
CA MET A 254 -5.75 -9.84 9.82
C MET A 254 -6.99 -10.71 9.97
N CYS A 255 -6.87 -11.80 10.73
CA CYS A 255 -8.03 -12.54 11.18
C CYS A 255 -7.88 -12.94 12.65
N ASP A 256 -9.02 -13.16 13.34
CA ASP A 256 -9.06 -13.71 14.68
C ASP A 256 -8.94 -15.25 14.69
N ALA A 257 -8.99 -15.84 15.89
CA ALA A 257 -8.91 -17.29 16.09
C ALA A 257 -10.03 -18.08 15.38
N ASN A 258 -11.18 -17.45 15.12
CA ASN A 258 -12.31 -18.04 14.40
C ASN A 258 -12.14 -17.92 12.87
N GLY A 259 -11.16 -17.14 12.41
CA GLY A 259 -10.91 -16.87 11.01
C GLY A 259 -11.80 -15.75 10.43
N ARG A 260 -12.42 -14.90 11.29
CA ARG A 260 -13.05 -13.67 10.83
C ARG A 260 -11.98 -12.71 10.34
N LEU A 261 -12.17 -12.16 9.15
CA LEU A 261 -11.25 -11.24 8.52
C LEU A 261 -11.51 -9.80 9.00
N TYR A 262 -10.42 -9.06 9.21
CA TYR A 262 -10.41 -7.64 9.57
C TYR A 262 -9.64 -6.87 8.49
N ASN A 263 -10.33 -5.95 7.85
CA ASN A 263 -9.74 -5.14 6.78
C ASN A 263 -9.03 -3.89 7.33
N GLY A 264 -8.39 -3.12 6.43
CA GLY A 264 -7.64 -1.93 6.83
C GLY A 264 -8.48 -0.86 7.54
N ASP A 265 -9.77 -0.76 7.27
CA ASP A 265 -10.67 0.19 7.93
C ASP A 265 -10.86 -0.16 9.42
N GLU A 266 -11.07 -1.44 9.73
CA GLU A 266 -11.22 -1.94 11.10
C GLU A 266 -9.89 -1.85 11.87
N LEU A 267 -8.78 -2.16 11.19
CA LEU A 267 -7.45 -2.09 11.78
C LEU A 267 -7.04 -0.62 12.06
N LEU A 268 -7.37 0.31 11.16
CA LEU A 268 -7.17 1.74 11.39
C LEU A 268 -7.96 2.22 12.60
N TYR A 269 -9.23 1.81 12.72
CA TYR A 269 -10.05 2.13 13.89
C TYR A 269 -9.39 1.64 15.18
N LEU A 270 -8.94 0.39 15.24
CA LEU A 270 -8.26 -0.17 16.40
C LEU A 270 -6.98 0.59 16.75
N MET A 271 -6.18 0.97 15.76
CA MET A 271 -4.98 1.79 15.98
C MET A 271 -5.32 3.17 16.56
N VAL A 272 -6.42 3.80 16.11
CA VAL A 272 -6.90 5.08 16.68
C VAL A 272 -7.32 4.90 18.14
N VAL A 273 -8.07 3.84 18.46
CA VAL A 273 -8.53 3.56 19.84
C VAL A 273 -7.36 3.33 20.78
N ASP A 274 -6.37 2.53 20.36
CA ASP A 274 -5.16 2.30 21.15
C ASP A 274 -4.36 3.59 21.41
N ARG A 275 -4.21 4.44 20.37
CA ARG A 275 -3.53 5.71 20.53
C ARG A 275 -4.25 6.66 21.47
N LEU A 276 -5.59 6.67 21.46
CA LEU A 276 -6.39 7.46 22.41
C LEU A 276 -6.17 7.01 23.87
N ALA A 277 -5.94 5.73 24.11
CA ALA A 277 -5.63 5.21 25.45
C ALA A 277 -4.24 5.66 25.95
N THR A 278 -3.34 6.05 25.06
CA THR A 278 -1.97 6.45 25.39
C THR A 278 -1.71 7.95 25.28
N GLY A 279 -2.61 8.71 24.62
CA GLY A 279 -2.47 10.15 24.45
C GLY A 279 -3.51 10.74 23.48
N PRO A 280 -3.49 12.05 23.25
CA PRO A 280 -4.43 12.70 22.35
C PRO A 280 -4.18 12.33 20.90
N VAL A 281 -5.26 12.08 20.16
CA VAL A 281 -5.25 11.84 18.70
C VAL A 281 -6.05 12.97 18.04
N ALA A 282 -5.38 13.80 17.24
CA ALA A 282 -6.03 14.93 16.57
C ALA A 282 -6.97 14.47 15.45
N GLY A 283 -6.56 13.44 14.70
CA GLY A 283 -7.37 12.90 13.61
C GLY A 283 -6.77 11.71 12.92
N ALA A 284 -7.58 11.10 12.05
CA ALA A 284 -7.19 10.01 11.16
C ALA A 284 -7.71 10.27 9.74
N VAL A 285 -7.02 9.72 8.74
CA VAL A 285 -7.38 9.86 7.33
C VAL A 285 -7.77 8.51 6.74
N GLY A 286 -8.99 8.43 6.22
CA GLY A 286 -9.42 7.34 5.35
C GLY A 286 -9.47 7.78 3.89
N THR A 287 -10.07 6.93 3.04
CA THR A 287 -10.34 7.29 1.65
C THR A 287 -11.85 7.47 1.41
N LEU A 288 -12.20 7.86 0.19
CA LEU A 288 -13.59 7.85 -0.27
C LEU A 288 -14.23 6.44 -0.16
N MET A 289 -13.41 5.38 -0.07
CA MET A 289 -13.89 3.99 0.05
C MET A 289 -14.00 3.51 1.51
N THR A 290 -13.42 4.23 2.47
CA THR A 290 -13.50 3.86 3.90
C THR A 290 -14.95 3.76 4.34
N ASN A 291 -15.30 2.68 5.03
CA ASN A 291 -16.66 2.42 5.51
C ASN A 291 -17.14 3.56 6.43
N MET A 292 -18.37 4.00 6.24
CA MET A 292 -18.92 5.14 6.99
C MET A 292 -18.98 4.86 8.50
N ALA A 293 -19.21 3.61 8.90
CA ALA A 293 -19.22 3.25 10.32
C ALA A 293 -17.90 3.60 11.02
N VAL A 294 -16.76 3.46 10.33
CA VAL A 294 -15.43 3.79 10.87
C VAL A 294 -15.31 5.29 11.10
N GLU A 295 -15.71 6.12 10.13
CA GLU A 295 -15.73 7.58 10.29
C GLU A 295 -16.60 7.99 11.47
N VAL A 296 -17.83 7.44 11.56
CA VAL A 296 -18.78 7.74 12.64
C VAL A 296 -18.18 7.34 14.00
N ALA A 297 -17.64 6.14 14.11
CA ALA A 297 -17.07 5.62 15.36
C ALA A 297 -15.85 6.45 15.83
N ILE A 298 -14.97 6.84 14.90
CA ILE A 298 -13.81 7.69 15.20
C ILE A 298 -14.27 9.09 15.67
N LYS A 299 -15.22 9.71 14.97
CA LYS A 299 -15.77 11.03 15.34
C LYS A 299 -16.49 11.00 16.69
N GLN A 300 -17.20 9.92 17.01
CA GLN A 300 -17.85 9.75 18.32
C GLN A 300 -16.85 9.69 19.48
N LYS A 301 -15.60 9.29 19.22
CA LYS A 301 -14.52 9.33 20.21
C LYS A 301 -13.83 10.71 20.29
N GLY A 302 -14.36 11.74 19.62
CA GLY A 302 -13.82 13.10 19.62
C GLY A 302 -12.59 13.29 18.72
N VAL A 303 -12.31 12.34 17.83
CA VAL A 303 -11.17 12.38 16.89
C VAL A 303 -11.62 12.92 15.53
N GLY A 304 -10.84 13.82 14.93
CA GLY A 304 -11.07 14.29 13.58
C GLY A 304 -10.98 13.17 12.55
N PHE A 305 -11.78 13.24 11.49
CA PHE A 305 -11.69 12.29 10.37
C PHE A 305 -11.79 13.03 9.04
N ALA A 306 -10.88 12.76 8.13
CA ALA A 306 -10.88 13.29 6.77
C ALA A 306 -10.84 12.14 5.74
N ARG A 307 -11.45 12.40 4.57
CA ARG A 307 -11.43 11.47 3.45
C ARG A 307 -10.55 12.00 2.33
N ALA A 308 -9.53 11.23 1.99
CA ALA A 308 -8.71 11.45 0.80
C ALA A 308 -9.33 10.79 -0.44
N LYS A 309 -8.86 11.13 -1.62
CA LYS A 309 -9.05 10.30 -2.82
C LYS A 309 -8.44 8.92 -2.60
N VAL A 310 -8.93 7.92 -3.35
CA VAL A 310 -8.37 6.56 -3.30
C VAL A 310 -6.91 6.57 -3.81
N GLY A 311 -6.02 6.00 -3.02
CA GLY A 311 -4.59 5.92 -3.27
C GLY A 311 -3.77 6.46 -2.09
N ASP A 312 -2.78 5.71 -1.69
CA ASP A 312 -1.91 5.98 -0.53
C ASP A 312 -1.26 7.38 -0.57
N ARG A 313 -0.88 7.85 -1.76
CA ARG A 313 -0.34 9.19 -1.96
C ARG A 313 -1.29 10.27 -1.46
N TYR A 314 -2.58 10.18 -1.80
CA TYR A 314 -3.58 11.16 -1.38
C TYR A 314 -3.87 11.09 0.11
N VAL A 315 -3.86 9.89 0.69
CA VAL A 315 -3.97 9.71 2.14
C VAL A 315 -2.81 10.41 2.84
N LEU A 316 -1.58 10.18 2.38
CA LEU A 316 -0.38 10.81 2.93
C LEU A 316 -0.39 12.34 2.81
N GLU A 317 -0.86 12.88 1.68
CA GLU A 317 -1.00 14.33 1.47
C GLU A 317 -1.94 14.94 2.50
N VAL A 318 -3.16 14.39 2.66
CA VAL A 318 -4.14 14.87 3.65
C VAL A 318 -3.63 14.73 5.08
N MET A 319 -2.90 13.64 5.40
CA MET A 319 -2.26 13.47 6.71
C MET A 319 -1.24 14.57 6.99
N LYS A 320 -0.40 14.91 6.03
CA LYS A 320 0.62 15.97 6.16
C LYS A 320 -0.02 17.36 6.28
N GLU A 321 -1.04 17.66 5.49
CA GLU A 321 -1.76 18.93 5.53
C GLU A 321 -2.41 19.19 6.90
N ASN A 322 -2.90 18.13 7.55
CA ASN A 322 -3.54 18.22 8.86
C ASN A 322 -2.59 18.00 10.04
N GLY A 323 -1.36 17.58 9.79
CA GLY A 323 -0.42 17.16 10.84
C GLY A 323 -0.86 15.88 11.57
N TRP A 324 -1.63 15.00 10.92
CA TRP A 324 -2.14 13.77 11.50
C TRP A 324 -1.21 12.59 11.22
N LEU A 325 -1.17 11.65 12.17
CA LEU A 325 -0.19 10.55 12.17
C LEU A 325 -0.76 9.21 11.73
N LEU A 326 -2.08 9.04 11.70
CA LEU A 326 -2.75 7.79 11.36
C LEU A 326 -3.60 7.95 10.10
N GLY A 327 -3.52 7.00 9.21
CA GLY A 327 -4.35 6.96 8.02
C GLY A 327 -4.29 5.60 7.34
N GLY A 328 -5.18 5.37 6.38
CA GLY A 328 -5.15 4.11 5.65
C GLY A 328 -6.33 3.90 4.72
N GLU A 329 -6.31 2.75 4.10
CA GLU A 329 -7.31 2.28 3.15
C GLU A 329 -7.86 0.92 3.57
N GLY A 330 -9.12 0.64 3.27
CA GLY A 330 -9.73 -0.66 3.53
C GLY A 330 -8.99 -1.84 2.88
N SER A 331 -8.18 -1.59 1.83
CA SER A 331 -7.29 -2.56 1.20
C SER A 331 -6.14 -3.04 2.09
N GLY A 332 -5.96 -2.43 3.28
CA GLY A 332 -4.91 -2.78 4.23
C GLY A 332 -3.65 -1.92 4.16
N HIS A 333 -3.57 -0.95 3.26
CA HIS A 333 -2.45 0.00 3.25
C HIS A 333 -2.64 1.00 4.39
N LEU A 334 -1.90 0.80 5.48
CA LEU A 334 -2.00 1.57 6.71
C LEU A 334 -0.74 2.42 6.93
N LEU A 335 -0.93 3.65 7.35
CA LEU A 335 0.11 4.65 7.58
C LEU A 335 0.15 5.01 9.07
N CYS A 336 1.35 4.95 9.64
CA CYS A 336 1.65 5.33 11.01
C CYS A 336 2.91 6.21 10.98
N LEU A 337 2.73 7.54 10.75
CA LEU A 337 3.84 8.43 10.37
C LEU A 337 4.84 8.71 11.49
N ASP A 338 4.49 8.43 12.75
CA ASP A 338 5.44 8.44 13.87
C ASP A 338 6.32 7.18 13.91
N LYS A 339 5.99 6.16 13.12
CA LYS A 339 6.76 4.90 13.02
C LYS A 339 7.50 4.79 11.70
N HIS A 340 6.81 5.07 10.58
CA HIS A 340 7.40 4.96 9.25
C HIS A 340 6.90 6.05 8.31
N THR A 341 7.66 6.35 7.25
CA THR A 341 7.33 7.38 6.25
C THR A 341 6.36 6.92 5.16
N THR A 342 6.05 5.64 5.10
CA THR A 342 5.14 5.00 4.12
C THR A 342 4.33 3.90 4.80
N GLY A 343 3.33 3.34 4.11
CA GLY A 343 2.61 2.16 4.59
C GLY A 343 3.52 0.94 4.71
N ASP A 344 3.31 0.18 5.77
CA ASP A 344 4.12 -0.98 6.14
C ASP A 344 3.25 -2.02 6.83
N GLY A 345 3.02 -3.15 6.17
CA GLY A 345 2.14 -4.20 6.70
C GLY A 345 2.68 -4.85 7.98
N ILE A 346 4.01 -4.99 8.10
CA ILE A 346 4.63 -5.58 9.30
C ILE A 346 4.53 -4.61 10.47
N ILE A 347 4.88 -3.35 10.29
CA ILE A 347 4.78 -2.32 11.35
C ILE A 347 3.32 -2.12 11.75
N SER A 348 2.39 -2.08 10.78
CA SER A 348 0.96 -1.98 11.08
C SER A 348 0.45 -3.14 11.92
N ALA A 349 0.86 -4.39 11.59
CA ALA A 349 0.56 -5.56 12.41
C ALA A 349 1.13 -5.43 13.83
N LEU A 350 2.36 -4.92 13.98
CA LEU A 350 2.95 -4.68 15.30
C LEU A 350 2.19 -3.62 16.10
N GLN A 351 1.66 -2.56 15.46
CA GLN A 351 0.82 -1.58 16.17
C GLN A 351 -0.49 -2.22 16.64
N VAL A 352 -1.15 -3.04 15.82
CA VAL A 352 -2.34 -3.80 16.23
C VAL A 352 -2.02 -4.76 17.36
N LEU A 353 -0.96 -5.55 17.24
CA LEU A 353 -0.53 -6.49 18.30
C LEU A 353 -0.20 -5.75 19.61
N SER A 354 0.41 -4.57 19.53
CA SER A 354 0.69 -3.79 20.74
C SER A 354 -0.60 -3.30 21.41
N ALA A 355 -1.63 -2.95 20.64
CA ALA A 355 -2.95 -2.61 21.15
C ALA A 355 -3.61 -3.79 21.89
N LEU A 356 -3.59 -4.99 21.27
CA LEU A 356 -4.14 -6.21 21.89
C LEU A 356 -3.38 -6.60 23.17
N LYS A 357 -2.05 -6.53 23.14
CA LYS A 357 -1.23 -6.85 24.33
C LYS A 357 -1.45 -5.85 25.47
N ARG A 358 -1.64 -4.56 25.19
CA ARG A 358 -1.93 -3.54 26.21
C ARG A 358 -3.30 -3.70 26.84
N SER A 359 -4.32 -3.95 25.99
CA SER A 359 -5.70 -4.08 26.47
C SER A 359 -6.01 -5.45 27.09
N GLY A 360 -5.21 -6.48 26.76
CA GLY A 360 -5.50 -7.88 27.12
C GLY A 360 -6.71 -8.46 26.37
N GLN A 361 -7.17 -7.79 25.30
CA GLN A 361 -8.32 -8.18 24.50
C GLN A 361 -7.92 -8.99 23.26
N SER A 362 -8.81 -9.84 22.79
CA SER A 362 -8.73 -10.42 21.45
C SER A 362 -9.06 -9.38 20.38
N LEU A 363 -8.78 -9.70 19.11
CA LEU A 363 -9.11 -8.83 17.98
C LEU A 363 -10.64 -8.60 17.85
N GLU A 364 -11.44 -9.63 18.13
CA GLU A 364 -12.89 -9.56 18.17
C GLU A 364 -13.39 -8.60 19.27
N GLU A 365 -12.89 -8.75 20.50
CA GLU A 365 -13.28 -7.89 21.63
C GLU A 365 -12.85 -6.44 21.43
N ALA A 366 -11.65 -6.21 20.90
CA ALA A 366 -11.12 -4.86 20.69
C ALA A 366 -11.82 -4.07 19.57
N THR A 367 -12.59 -4.74 18.73
CA THR A 367 -13.39 -4.13 17.66
C THR A 367 -14.90 -4.32 17.83
N ALA A 368 -15.35 -4.84 18.97
CA ALA A 368 -16.76 -5.22 19.22
C ALA A 368 -17.73 -4.02 19.13
N ASP A 369 -17.27 -2.82 19.38
CA ASP A 369 -18.06 -1.58 19.27
C ASP A 369 -18.12 -1.00 17.83
N LEU A 370 -17.40 -1.60 16.88
CA LEU A 370 -17.41 -1.21 15.47
C LEU A 370 -18.20 -2.23 14.62
N VAL A 371 -19.38 -1.84 14.19
CA VAL A 371 -20.18 -2.64 13.24
C VAL A 371 -20.15 -1.93 11.89
N LEU A 372 -19.45 -2.52 10.92
CA LEU A 372 -19.37 -1.96 9.57
C LEU A 372 -20.76 -1.89 8.92
N PHE A 373 -21.02 -0.80 8.21
CA PHE A 373 -22.25 -0.71 7.43
C PHE A 373 -22.19 -1.64 6.23
N PRO A 374 -23.22 -2.45 5.97
CA PRO A 374 -23.36 -3.18 4.74
C PRO A 374 -23.20 -2.29 3.52
N GLN A 375 -22.39 -2.77 2.56
CA GLN A 375 -22.08 -2.06 1.32
C GLN A 375 -22.60 -2.84 0.12
N THR A 376 -23.27 -2.15 -0.80
CA THR A 376 -23.63 -2.71 -2.11
C THR A 376 -22.94 -1.89 -3.20
N LEU A 377 -22.23 -2.59 -4.09
CA LEU A 377 -21.57 -2.01 -5.27
C LEU A 377 -22.21 -2.59 -6.53
N ILE A 378 -22.77 -1.73 -7.38
CA ILE A 378 -23.32 -2.09 -8.69
C ILE A 378 -22.47 -1.45 -9.77
N ASN A 379 -21.98 -2.29 -10.71
CA ASN A 379 -21.28 -1.84 -11.90
C ASN A 379 -22.26 -1.74 -13.05
N VAL A 380 -22.42 -0.54 -13.61
CA VAL A 380 -23.32 -0.29 -14.75
C VAL A 380 -22.48 0.07 -15.96
N ARG A 381 -22.60 -0.69 -17.04
CA ARG A 381 -21.92 -0.39 -18.31
C ARG A 381 -22.53 0.86 -18.94
N VAL A 382 -21.68 1.72 -19.47
CA VAL A 382 -22.06 3.00 -20.09
C VAL A 382 -21.26 3.24 -21.36
N ALA A 383 -21.66 4.19 -22.18
CA ALA A 383 -20.86 4.63 -23.31
C ALA A 383 -19.54 5.26 -22.85
N ALA A 384 -18.49 5.13 -23.66
CA ALA A 384 -17.20 5.77 -23.38
C ALA A 384 -17.38 7.29 -23.23
N GLY A 385 -16.81 7.86 -22.13
CA GLY A 385 -16.94 9.29 -21.85
C GLY A 385 -18.26 9.72 -21.18
N PHE A 386 -19.11 8.77 -20.77
CA PHE A 386 -20.32 9.07 -20.02
C PHE A 386 -20.02 9.79 -18.70
N ASP A 387 -20.60 10.97 -18.56
CA ASP A 387 -20.47 11.78 -17.35
C ASP A 387 -21.80 11.75 -16.58
N TRP A 388 -21.83 10.93 -15.51
CA TRP A 388 -23.05 10.76 -14.70
C TRP A 388 -23.52 12.06 -14.04
N THR A 389 -22.64 13.04 -13.82
CA THR A 389 -23.00 14.33 -13.21
C THR A 389 -23.90 15.19 -14.12
N LYS A 390 -23.92 14.89 -15.42
CA LYS A 390 -24.80 15.52 -16.42
C LYS A 390 -26.13 14.78 -16.59
N ASN A 391 -26.30 13.61 -15.97
CA ASN A 391 -27.56 12.87 -16.00
C ASN A 391 -28.46 13.37 -14.85
N ALA A 392 -29.41 14.24 -15.16
CA ALA A 392 -30.29 14.84 -14.18
C ALA A 392 -31.11 13.82 -13.36
N ALA A 393 -31.48 12.69 -13.97
CA ALA A 393 -32.22 11.64 -13.28
C ALA A 393 -31.37 10.92 -12.23
N MET A 394 -30.09 10.63 -12.57
CA MET A 394 -29.14 10.05 -11.61
C MET A 394 -28.83 11.01 -10.46
N VAL A 395 -28.57 12.28 -10.77
CA VAL A 395 -28.28 13.30 -9.76
C VAL A 395 -29.45 13.44 -8.79
N ALA A 396 -30.66 13.55 -9.31
CA ALA A 396 -31.87 13.67 -8.48
C ALA A 396 -32.11 12.42 -7.60
N GLU A 397 -31.92 11.21 -8.16
CA GLU A 397 -32.07 9.98 -7.39
C GLU A 397 -30.96 9.83 -6.33
N LYS A 398 -29.71 10.17 -6.66
CA LYS A 398 -28.61 10.20 -5.68
C LYS A 398 -28.94 11.12 -4.51
N GLU A 399 -29.37 12.35 -4.78
CA GLU A 399 -29.75 13.32 -3.74
C GLU A 399 -30.96 12.82 -2.91
N GLN A 400 -31.91 12.14 -3.54
CA GLN A 400 -33.05 11.57 -2.83
C GLN A 400 -32.58 10.46 -1.89
N VAL A 401 -31.76 9.53 -2.36
CA VAL A 401 -31.19 8.45 -1.56
C VAL A 401 -30.32 9.00 -0.42
N GLU A 402 -29.53 10.03 -0.66
CA GLU A 402 -28.73 10.68 0.39
C GLU A 402 -29.62 11.32 1.48
N ARG A 403 -30.75 11.95 1.11
CA ARG A 403 -31.73 12.45 2.08
C ARG A 403 -32.38 11.34 2.90
N GLU A 404 -32.70 10.21 2.26
CA GLU A 404 -33.29 9.05 2.94
C GLU A 404 -32.32 8.38 3.92
N LEU A 405 -31.04 8.31 3.53
CA LEU A 405 -29.97 7.75 4.36
C LEU A 405 -29.59 8.67 5.54
N GLY A 406 -29.60 9.98 5.35
CA GLY A 406 -29.12 10.94 6.35
C GLY A 406 -27.76 10.53 6.91
N ASP A 407 -27.65 10.40 8.24
CA ASP A 407 -26.43 9.98 8.95
C ASP A 407 -26.26 8.46 9.05
N THR A 408 -27.16 7.69 8.40
CA THR A 408 -27.20 6.21 8.52
C THR A 408 -26.63 5.49 7.30
N GLY A 409 -26.07 6.23 6.36
CA GLY A 409 -25.48 5.69 5.15
C GLY A 409 -24.94 6.75 4.21
N ARG A 410 -24.46 6.34 3.07
CA ARG A 410 -23.94 7.25 2.04
C ARG A 410 -23.97 6.66 0.65
N VAL A 411 -23.84 7.51 -0.34
CA VAL A 411 -23.75 7.16 -1.75
C VAL A 411 -22.39 7.58 -2.31
N LEU A 412 -21.75 6.71 -3.07
CA LEU A 412 -20.56 7.05 -3.86
C LEU A 412 -20.74 6.58 -5.30
N ILE A 413 -20.70 7.50 -6.25
CA ILE A 413 -20.77 7.22 -7.68
C ILE A 413 -19.46 7.64 -8.33
N ARG A 414 -18.83 6.73 -9.06
CA ARG A 414 -17.58 7.04 -9.78
C ARG A 414 -17.48 6.31 -11.10
N ALA A 415 -16.84 6.93 -12.09
CA ALA A 415 -16.44 6.25 -13.31
C ALA A 415 -15.28 5.27 -13.01
N SER A 416 -15.25 4.15 -13.74
CA SER A 416 -14.08 3.28 -13.76
C SER A 416 -12.97 3.93 -14.57
N GLY A 417 -11.72 3.83 -14.10
CA GLY A 417 -10.56 4.35 -14.82
C GLY A 417 -10.13 3.49 -16.02
N THR A 418 -10.55 2.22 -16.05
CA THR A 418 -10.06 1.21 -17.03
C THR A 418 -11.15 0.66 -17.92
N GLU A 419 -12.40 0.76 -17.55
CA GLU A 419 -13.54 0.18 -18.27
C GLU A 419 -14.65 1.21 -18.46
N PRO A 420 -15.46 1.13 -19.52
CA PRO A 420 -16.60 2.02 -19.75
C PRO A 420 -17.78 1.64 -18.83
N LEU A 421 -17.62 1.87 -17.52
CA LEU A 421 -18.66 1.61 -16.53
C LEU A 421 -18.66 2.66 -15.41
N ILE A 422 -19.84 2.84 -14.82
CA ILE A 422 -20.04 3.61 -13.60
C ILE A 422 -20.22 2.63 -12.45
N ARG A 423 -19.53 2.92 -11.34
CA ARG A 423 -19.65 2.19 -10.10
C ARG A 423 -20.53 2.97 -9.14
N VAL A 424 -21.71 2.38 -8.83
CA VAL A 424 -22.66 2.92 -7.86
C VAL A 424 -22.49 2.13 -6.55
N MET A 425 -22.03 2.79 -5.51
CA MET A 425 -21.87 2.21 -4.19
C MET A 425 -22.82 2.89 -3.21
N VAL A 426 -23.54 2.10 -2.43
CA VAL A 426 -24.34 2.57 -1.31
C VAL A 426 -23.97 1.79 -0.06
N GLU A 427 -23.75 2.50 1.03
CA GLU A 427 -23.64 1.99 2.39
C GLU A 427 -24.88 2.37 3.17
N ALA A 428 -25.42 1.43 3.96
CA ALA A 428 -26.56 1.67 4.84
C ALA A 428 -26.46 0.76 6.08
N ARG A 429 -27.23 1.08 7.13
CA ARG A 429 -27.25 0.25 8.36
C ARG A 429 -27.70 -1.19 8.15
N ASN A 430 -28.46 -1.45 7.10
CA ASN A 430 -28.85 -2.81 6.74
C ASN A 430 -28.62 -3.10 5.26
N ALA A 431 -28.41 -4.37 4.93
CA ALA A 431 -28.03 -4.80 3.58
C ALA A 431 -29.18 -4.63 2.57
N ALA A 432 -30.43 -4.73 3.02
CA ALA A 432 -31.60 -4.60 2.14
C ALA A 432 -31.74 -3.17 1.61
N ASP A 433 -31.56 -2.16 2.48
CA ASP A 433 -31.57 -0.76 2.12
C ASP A 433 -30.39 -0.41 1.19
N ALA A 434 -29.18 -0.85 1.54
CA ALA A 434 -28.00 -0.64 0.71
C ALA A 434 -28.21 -1.17 -0.72
N LYS A 435 -28.76 -2.38 -0.84
CA LYS A 435 -29.06 -3.02 -2.13
C LYS A 435 -30.16 -2.31 -2.90
N SER A 436 -31.29 -2.03 -2.23
CA SER A 436 -32.43 -1.37 -2.87
C SER A 436 -32.07 0.03 -3.39
N MET A 437 -31.36 0.83 -2.58
CA MET A 437 -30.97 2.18 -2.92
C MET A 437 -29.92 2.21 -4.03
N ALA A 438 -28.93 1.28 -3.98
CA ALA A 438 -27.95 1.17 -5.06
C ALA A 438 -28.63 0.80 -6.40
N GLN A 439 -29.61 -0.09 -6.38
CA GLN A 439 -30.37 -0.48 -7.57
C GLN A 439 -31.18 0.68 -8.12
N ARG A 440 -31.88 1.45 -7.26
CA ARG A 440 -32.66 2.63 -7.68
C ARG A 440 -31.80 3.64 -8.47
N ILE A 441 -30.57 3.88 -8.01
CA ILE A 441 -29.64 4.78 -8.71
C ILE A 441 -29.15 4.15 -10.03
N ALA A 442 -28.80 2.85 -10.01
CA ALA A 442 -28.34 2.13 -11.18
C ALA A 442 -29.40 2.11 -12.29
N ASP A 443 -30.67 1.89 -11.95
CA ASP A 443 -31.80 1.89 -12.91
C ASP A 443 -31.99 3.21 -13.64
N LYS A 444 -31.51 4.35 -13.07
CA LYS A 444 -31.55 5.64 -13.79
C LYS A 444 -30.51 5.77 -14.90
N ILE A 445 -29.50 4.88 -14.91
CA ILE A 445 -28.50 4.83 -16.01
C ILE A 445 -29.09 4.06 -17.20
N ASP A 446 -29.71 2.92 -16.95
CA ASP A 446 -30.20 2.00 -18.01
C ASP A 446 -31.31 2.63 -18.86
N LEU A 447 -32.13 3.53 -18.31
CA LEU A 447 -33.21 4.20 -19.03
C LEU A 447 -32.76 5.13 -20.17
N GLN A 448 -31.49 5.53 -20.22
CA GLN A 448 -30.94 6.37 -21.30
C GLN A 448 -30.07 5.61 -22.30
N LEU A 449 -29.68 4.38 -22.02
CA LEU A 449 -29.00 3.50 -22.98
C LEU A 449 -30.01 2.75 -23.88
N ALA A 450 -31.28 2.73 -23.50
CA ALA A 450 -32.37 2.11 -24.24
C ALA A 450 -33.14 3.10 -25.15
N ALA A 451 -32.75 4.34 -25.19
CA ALA A 451 -33.26 5.39 -26.09
C ALA A 451 -32.16 5.90 -27.01
#